data_e7584504e2850343dfc1525973d3970a
#
_entry.id   e7584504e2850343dfc1525973d3970a
#
_cell.length_a   1.000
_cell.length_b   1.000
_cell.length_c   1.000
_cell.angle_alpha   90.00
_cell.angle_beta   90.00
_cell.angle_gamma   90.00
#
_symmetry.space_group_name_H-M   'P 1'
#
loop_
_entity.id
_entity.type
_entity.pdbx_description
1 polymer ?
#
loop_
_entity_poly.entity_id
_entity_poly.type
_entity_poly.pdbx_seq_one_letter_code
_entity_poly.pdbx_strand_id
1 'polypeptide(L)'
;MSKLDELISLYCPDGVPHKTLGELGKFFGGLTGKSKDDITDGNAKFITYKNVYSNPALQIDVEDRVKIADGEKQRTLQYGDVVFTGSSETPDECGISSVVTVKTDEKLYLNSFCFFFRFDDLSIMLPDFAKHLFRSSDLRYQIGKTASGVTRFNVSKKLMENVTIPLPPLEVQSEIVRILDNFTELTAELTAELTARKKQYEYDRDNLLTFDATIKQVRLGDICSVITKGTTPKSYTKTGVSFVKTEAFDGTRIVPEKLSYVDEETHTTFLRRSILEENDILVTIAGATIGKCAMVPKEILPANTNQALAIIRLAKGNSPKYVMYLLQSDLMKQYMQKKIKGSAQPNLNLKQLNDFIITLPPLSVQERLVHVLDNFEAICSDLNIGLPAEIEARQKQYAFYRDALLTYAATGKTILTDRQTDRQTSLMA
;
A
#
# COMPACT_ATOMS: atom_id res chain seq x y z
N MET A 1 -7.25 31.58 -21.69
CA MET A 1 -6.00 31.32 -20.97
C MET A 1 -6.37 30.89 -19.56
N SER A 2 -5.68 29.89 -19.01
CA SER A 2 -5.84 29.56 -17.61
C SER A 2 -5.15 30.61 -16.74
N LYS A 3 -5.53 30.73 -15.46
CA LYS A 3 -4.83 31.63 -14.52
C LYS A 3 -3.34 31.33 -14.45
N LEU A 4 -2.94 30.06 -14.56
CA LEU A 4 -1.54 29.68 -14.58
C LEU A 4 -0.81 30.22 -15.82
N ASP A 5 -1.45 30.17 -17.02
CA ASP A 5 -0.89 30.74 -18.26
C ASP A 5 -0.64 32.25 -18.12
N GLU A 6 -1.57 32.97 -17.50
CA GLU A 6 -1.44 34.41 -17.25
C GLU A 6 -0.27 34.72 -16.32
N LEU A 7 -0.13 33.93 -15.21
CA LEU A 7 0.95 34.09 -14.25
C LEU A 7 2.32 33.78 -14.86
N ILE A 8 2.42 32.69 -15.65
CA ILE A 8 3.68 32.32 -16.31
C ILE A 8 4.05 33.37 -17.37
N SER A 9 3.11 33.84 -18.16
CA SER A 9 3.36 34.88 -19.15
C SER A 9 3.81 36.20 -18.52
N LEU A 10 3.26 36.53 -17.34
CA LEU A 10 3.56 37.76 -16.63
C LEU A 10 4.91 37.71 -15.88
N TYR A 11 5.17 36.61 -15.18
CA TYR A 11 6.30 36.52 -14.24
C TYR A 11 7.47 35.71 -14.77
N CYS A 12 7.29 34.91 -15.83
CA CYS A 12 8.31 34.04 -16.40
C CYS A 12 8.45 34.18 -17.93
N PRO A 13 8.47 35.42 -18.51
CA PRO A 13 8.51 35.60 -19.97
C PRO A 13 9.77 34.98 -20.60
N ASP A 14 10.89 34.97 -19.88
CA ASP A 14 12.18 34.43 -20.30
C ASP A 14 12.46 33.02 -19.74
N GLY A 15 11.44 32.35 -19.18
CA GLY A 15 11.56 31.07 -18.50
C GLY A 15 11.80 31.19 -17.00
N VAL A 16 12.12 30.07 -16.37
CA VAL A 16 12.28 29.97 -14.91
C VAL A 16 13.75 29.67 -14.55
N PRO A 17 14.32 30.39 -13.57
CA PRO A 17 15.68 30.10 -13.13
C PRO A 17 15.78 28.71 -12.51
N HIS A 18 16.87 28.03 -12.81
CA HIS A 18 17.21 26.73 -12.22
C HIS A 18 18.45 26.88 -11.35
N LYS A 19 18.44 26.26 -10.18
CA LYS A 19 19.58 26.23 -9.27
C LYS A 19 19.78 24.83 -8.71
N THR A 20 21.02 24.54 -8.36
CA THR A 20 21.37 23.29 -7.68
C THR A 20 20.99 23.37 -6.20
N LEU A 21 20.73 22.22 -5.59
CA LEU A 21 20.46 22.18 -4.15
C LEU A 21 21.63 22.69 -3.32
N GLY A 22 22.89 22.46 -3.79
CA GLY A 22 24.08 22.97 -3.13
C GLY A 22 24.19 24.51 -3.09
N GLU A 23 23.57 25.22 -4.07
CA GLU A 23 23.48 26.68 -4.07
C GLU A 23 22.34 27.21 -3.17
N LEU A 24 21.36 26.37 -2.84
CA LEU A 24 20.14 26.80 -2.16
C LEU A 24 20.10 26.46 -0.67
N GLY A 25 20.99 25.59 -0.19
CA GLY A 25 20.95 25.18 1.20
C GLY A 25 21.88 24.03 1.55
N LYS A 26 21.59 23.33 2.63
CA LYS A 26 22.48 22.30 3.21
C LYS A 26 21.76 21.03 3.59
N PHE A 27 22.49 19.92 3.47
CA PHE A 27 22.03 18.60 3.88
C PHE A 27 22.46 18.24 5.30
N PHE A 28 21.54 17.70 6.08
CA PHE A 28 21.76 17.25 7.46
C PHE A 28 21.31 15.80 7.63
N GLY A 29 21.96 15.06 8.52
CA GLY A 29 21.54 13.72 8.92
C GLY A 29 20.42 13.75 9.97
N GLY A 30 19.71 12.63 10.10
CA GLY A 30 18.84 12.36 11.25
C GLY A 30 19.61 12.09 12.53
N LEU A 31 18.96 11.49 13.51
CA LEU A 31 19.53 11.15 14.82
C LEU A 31 20.81 10.32 14.70
N THR A 32 21.73 10.57 15.62
CA THR A 32 22.99 9.83 15.74
C THR A 32 23.10 9.20 17.14
N GLY A 33 23.76 8.01 17.22
CA GLY A 33 24.04 7.36 18.50
C GLY A 33 22.83 6.82 19.25
N LYS A 34 21.69 6.59 18.58
CA LYS A 34 20.49 6.01 19.18
C LYS A 34 20.35 4.52 18.84
N SER A 35 19.99 3.74 19.85
CA SER A 35 19.68 2.31 19.76
C SER A 35 18.17 2.07 19.57
N LYS A 36 17.79 0.81 19.38
CA LYS A 36 16.38 0.41 19.32
C LYS A 36 15.65 0.67 20.64
N ASP A 37 16.36 0.54 21.76
CA ASP A 37 15.79 0.74 23.10
C ASP A 37 15.47 2.23 23.39
N ASP A 38 16.16 3.16 22.72
CA ASP A 38 15.88 4.59 22.83
C ASP A 38 14.60 5.02 22.09
N ILE A 39 14.02 4.14 21.24
CA ILE A 39 12.89 4.46 20.37
C ILE A 39 11.54 4.00 20.96
N THR A 40 11.54 3.27 22.08
CA THR A 40 10.31 2.63 22.63
C THR A 40 9.56 3.51 23.63
N ASP A 41 10.29 4.17 24.57
CA ASP A 41 9.69 4.99 25.67
C ASP A 41 10.39 6.35 25.72
N GLY A 42 10.28 7.13 24.65
CA GLY A 42 10.95 8.40 24.52
C GLY A 42 10.17 9.59 25.08
N ASN A 43 10.90 10.69 25.32
CA ASN A 43 10.37 11.98 25.80
C ASN A 43 10.16 13.01 24.66
N ALA A 44 10.50 12.65 23.41
CA ALA A 44 10.42 13.56 22.27
C ALA A 44 9.79 12.90 21.04
N LYS A 45 9.11 13.68 20.19
CA LYS A 45 8.48 13.20 18.95
C LYS A 45 9.54 12.68 17.97
N PHE A 46 9.26 11.53 17.38
CA PHE A 46 10.17 10.81 16.49
C PHE A 46 9.54 10.56 15.11
N ILE A 47 10.17 11.07 14.07
CA ILE A 47 9.75 10.90 12.70
C ILE A 47 10.39 9.63 12.13
N THR A 48 9.56 8.64 11.84
CA THR A 48 9.98 7.33 11.33
C THR A 48 10.27 7.35 9.83
N TYR A 49 11.03 6.38 9.35
CA TYR A 49 11.26 6.15 7.92
C TYR A 49 9.93 5.99 7.16
N LYS A 50 8.97 5.23 7.73
CA LYS A 50 7.66 5.00 7.12
C LYS A 50 6.88 6.31 6.93
N ASN A 51 6.93 7.22 7.89
CA ASN A 51 6.28 8.52 7.77
C ASN A 51 6.82 9.29 6.56
N VAL A 52 8.15 9.39 6.43
CA VAL A 52 8.81 10.06 5.28
C VAL A 52 8.46 9.40 3.95
N TYR A 53 8.51 8.08 3.90
CA TYR A 53 8.23 7.31 2.68
C TYR A 53 6.79 7.49 2.20
N SER A 54 5.81 7.38 3.12
CA SER A 54 4.39 7.32 2.77
C SER A 54 3.75 8.69 2.53
N ASN A 55 4.27 9.77 3.13
CA ASN A 55 3.59 11.07 3.15
C ASN A 55 4.38 12.16 2.40
N PRO A 56 3.83 12.78 1.33
CA PRO A 56 4.45 13.93 0.70
C PRO A 56 4.59 15.14 1.63
N ALA A 57 3.55 15.42 2.44
CA ALA A 57 3.61 16.33 3.58
C ALA A 57 3.86 15.51 4.86
N LEU A 58 4.90 15.87 5.60
CA LEU A 58 5.32 15.14 6.79
C LEU A 58 4.22 15.19 7.87
N GLN A 59 3.82 14.02 8.37
CA GLN A 59 2.92 13.95 9.52
C GLN A 59 3.70 14.28 10.80
N ILE A 60 3.34 15.38 11.44
CA ILE A 60 4.01 15.85 12.67
C ILE A 60 3.27 15.45 13.95
N ASP A 61 1.98 15.11 13.83
CA ASP A 61 1.22 14.54 14.93
C ASP A 61 1.41 13.02 14.94
N VAL A 62 2.48 12.60 15.64
CA VAL A 62 2.93 11.20 15.71
C VAL A 62 3.01 10.74 17.16
N GLU A 63 2.70 9.46 17.36
CA GLU A 63 2.82 8.80 18.67
C GLU A 63 4.23 8.25 18.92
N ASP A 64 5.00 8.02 17.86
CA ASP A 64 6.36 7.53 17.96
C ASP A 64 7.25 8.49 18.79
N ARG A 65 8.03 7.92 19.69
CA ARG A 65 8.89 8.69 20.61
C ARG A 65 10.32 8.21 20.57
N VAL A 66 11.23 9.13 20.89
CA VAL A 66 12.66 8.84 21.08
C VAL A 66 13.15 9.46 22.38
N LYS A 67 14.05 8.76 23.07
CA LYS A 67 14.69 9.27 24.30
C LYS A 67 15.83 10.21 23.94
N ILE A 68 15.71 11.45 24.36
CA ILE A 68 16.75 12.48 24.24
C ILE A 68 17.20 12.85 25.65
N ALA A 69 18.49 12.71 25.94
CA ALA A 69 19.06 13.04 27.24
C ALA A 69 19.18 14.55 27.41
N ASP A 70 19.19 15.02 28.66
CA ASP A 70 19.39 16.44 28.96
C ASP A 70 20.77 16.90 28.47
N GLY A 71 20.78 18.01 27.73
CA GLY A 71 21.98 18.55 27.12
C GLY A 71 22.47 17.85 25.85
N GLU A 72 21.77 16.78 25.39
CA GLU A 72 22.11 16.10 24.16
C GLU A 72 21.87 16.98 22.93
N LYS A 73 22.91 17.16 22.12
CA LYS A 73 22.85 17.98 20.90
C LYS A 73 22.45 17.13 19.70
N GLN A 74 21.18 17.13 19.37
CA GLN A 74 20.63 16.51 18.17
C GLN A 74 19.97 17.57 17.29
N ARG A 75 19.96 17.33 15.96
CA ARG A 75 19.26 18.23 15.03
C ARG A 75 17.77 17.93 15.02
N THR A 76 16.97 18.98 14.94
CA THR A 76 15.52 18.91 14.82
C THR A 76 15.09 19.41 13.45
N LEU A 77 13.97 18.87 12.97
CA LEU A 77 13.32 19.35 11.76
C LEU A 77 12.66 20.72 12.02
N GLN A 78 12.58 21.52 10.96
CA GLN A 78 11.94 22.83 10.97
C GLN A 78 10.97 22.95 9.79
N TYR A 79 10.05 23.91 9.87
CA TYR A 79 9.16 24.25 8.77
C TYR A 79 9.95 24.51 7.48
N GLY A 80 9.56 23.91 6.38
CA GLY A 80 10.21 23.99 5.08
C GLY A 80 11.35 23.00 4.83
N ASP A 81 11.75 22.20 5.84
CA ASP A 81 12.74 21.14 5.61
C ASP A 81 12.20 20.09 4.64
N VAL A 82 13.02 19.71 3.66
CA VAL A 82 12.73 18.59 2.75
C VAL A 82 13.46 17.35 3.25
N VAL A 83 12.71 16.37 3.69
CA VAL A 83 13.21 15.13 4.30
C VAL A 83 13.26 14.03 3.26
N PHE A 84 14.31 13.20 3.27
CA PHE A 84 14.52 12.12 2.31
C PHE A 84 14.80 10.79 3.01
N THR A 85 14.32 9.68 2.44
CA THR A 85 14.79 8.35 2.81
C THR A 85 16.24 8.18 2.36
N GLY A 86 17.12 7.68 3.24
CA GLY A 86 18.55 7.56 2.95
C GLY A 86 18.92 6.31 2.15
N SER A 87 18.11 5.25 2.23
CA SER A 87 18.39 3.98 1.57
C SER A 87 17.13 3.20 1.26
N SER A 88 17.17 2.33 0.22
CA SER A 88 16.11 1.40 -0.13
C SER A 88 16.69 0.11 -0.75
N GLU A 89 15.85 -0.89 -0.96
CA GLU A 89 16.18 -2.14 -1.67
C GLU A 89 16.24 -1.93 -3.19
N THR A 90 15.58 -0.89 -3.71
CA THR A 90 15.59 -0.51 -5.12
C THR A 90 16.10 0.93 -5.31
N PRO A 91 16.80 1.25 -6.43
CA PRO A 91 17.27 2.60 -6.70
C PRO A 91 16.11 3.60 -6.85
N ASP A 92 15.00 3.18 -7.43
CA ASP A 92 13.83 4.04 -7.70
C ASP A 92 13.09 4.47 -6.42
N GLU A 93 13.24 3.73 -5.32
CA GLU A 93 12.66 4.08 -4.02
C GLU A 93 13.64 4.84 -3.10
N CYS A 94 14.91 4.97 -3.51
CA CYS A 94 15.87 5.78 -2.77
C CYS A 94 15.52 7.27 -2.83
N GLY A 95 15.74 7.97 -1.72
CA GLY A 95 15.52 9.41 -1.66
C GLY A 95 14.07 9.83 -1.87
N ILE A 96 13.10 9.00 -1.49
CA ILE A 96 11.68 9.43 -1.43
C ILE A 96 11.58 10.59 -0.46
N SER A 97 10.91 11.67 -0.88
CA SER A 97 10.86 12.92 -0.13
C SER A 97 9.56 13.09 0.66
N SER A 98 9.66 13.86 1.73
CA SER A 98 8.55 14.40 2.50
C SER A 98 8.92 15.81 2.95
N VAL A 99 7.96 16.71 3.08
CA VAL A 99 8.25 18.12 3.43
C VAL A 99 7.53 18.51 4.71
N VAL A 100 8.21 19.26 5.58
CA VAL A 100 7.58 19.85 6.78
C VAL A 100 6.76 21.06 6.37
N THR A 101 5.48 20.86 6.13
CA THR A 101 4.55 21.90 5.65
C THR A 101 3.78 22.61 6.77
N VAL A 102 3.92 22.14 8.01
CA VAL A 102 3.23 22.70 9.19
C VAL A 102 4.25 23.27 10.17
N LYS A 103 3.99 24.48 10.67
CA LYS A 103 4.79 25.10 11.74
C LYS A 103 4.44 24.44 13.08
N THR A 104 5.45 24.16 13.88
CA THR A 104 5.31 23.61 15.23
C THR A 104 6.42 24.13 16.14
N ASP A 105 6.10 24.33 17.40
CA ASP A 105 7.09 24.65 18.45
C ASP A 105 7.70 23.39 19.06
N GLU A 106 7.14 22.20 18.74
CA GLU A 106 7.65 20.94 19.22
C GLU A 106 8.90 20.49 18.48
N LYS A 107 9.83 19.90 19.22
CA LYS A 107 11.06 19.34 18.63
C LYS A 107 10.77 18.02 17.96
N LEU A 108 10.97 17.96 16.64
CA LEU A 108 10.80 16.77 15.82
C LEU A 108 12.16 16.18 15.50
N TYR A 109 12.41 14.94 15.91
CA TYR A 109 13.65 14.22 15.67
C TYR A 109 13.48 13.20 14.55
N LEU A 110 14.43 13.19 13.60
CA LEU A 110 14.35 12.36 12.40
C LEU A 110 15.11 11.04 12.58
N ASN A 111 14.54 9.96 12.06
CA ASN A 111 15.17 8.66 11.98
C ASN A 111 16.56 8.71 11.33
N SER A 112 17.54 7.93 11.86
CA SER A 112 18.92 7.88 11.38
C SER A 112 19.08 7.35 9.94
N PHE A 113 18.10 6.60 9.42
CA PHE A 113 18.07 6.15 8.02
C PHE A 113 17.51 7.19 7.04
N CYS A 114 17.17 8.38 7.56
CA CYS A 114 16.71 9.52 6.78
C CYS A 114 17.69 10.69 6.94
N PHE A 115 17.60 11.63 6.02
CA PHE A 115 18.33 12.89 6.06
C PHE A 115 17.40 14.01 5.56
N PHE A 116 17.78 15.26 5.75
CA PHE A 116 16.98 16.38 5.29
C PHE A 116 17.83 17.47 4.67
N PHE A 117 17.19 18.22 3.79
CA PHE A 117 17.70 19.44 3.17
C PHE A 117 16.98 20.63 3.77
N ARG A 118 17.73 21.67 4.11
CA ARG A 118 17.22 22.94 4.62
C ARG A 118 17.65 24.05 3.70
N PHE A 119 16.69 24.82 3.20
CA PHE A 119 16.95 26.02 2.43
C PHE A 119 17.63 27.08 3.32
N ASP A 120 18.63 27.77 2.78
CA ASP A 120 19.26 28.92 3.45
C ASP A 120 18.30 30.14 3.46
N ASP A 121 17.46 30.26 2.42
CA ASP A 121 16.37 31.22 2.31
C ASP A 121 15.07 30.53 1.94
N LEU A 122 14.12 30.45 2.87
CA LEU A 122 12.82 29.83 2.65
C LEU A 122 11.84 30.74 1.87
N SER A 123 12.16 32.04 1.69
CA SER A 123 11.29 32.97 0.98
C SER A 123 11.13 32.65 -0.52
N ILE A 124 12.00 31.81 -1.08
CA ILE A 124 11.99 31.46 -2.50
C ILE A 124 11.18 30.19 -2.81
N MET A 125 10.80 29.42 -1.79
CA MET A 125 10.18 28.11 -1.96
C MET A 125 9.03 27.91 -0.98
N LEU A 126 7.81 27.74 -1.49
CA LEU A 126 6.70 27.32 -0.67
C LEU A 126 6.85 25.84 -0.28
N PRO A 127 6.76 25.46 0.99
CA PRO A 127 6.85 24.05 1.41
C PRO A 127 5.79 23.17 0.73
N ASP A 128 4.60 23.69 0.51
CA ASP A 128 3.54 22.96 -0.22
C ASP A 128 3.87 22.79 -1.70
N PHE A 129 4.60 23.70 -2.33
CA PHE A 129 5.12 23.49 -3.67
C PHE A 129 6.25 22.46 -3.68
N ALA A 130 7.17 22.55 -2.71
CA ALA A 130 8.28 21.60 -2.57
C ALA A 130 7.78 20.14 -2.41
N LYS A 131 6.68 19.88 -1.66
CA LYS A 131 6.13 18.52 -1.50
C LYS A 131 5.73 17.86 -2.83
N HIS A 132 5.25 18.65 -3.80
CA HIS A 132 4.93 18.18 -5.15
C HIS A 132 6.18 18.10 -6.02
N LEU A 133 7.04 19.14 -5.98
CA LEU A 133 8.23 19.26 -6.80
C LEU A 133 9.18 18.08 -6.58
N PHE A 134 9.56 17.78 -5.34
CA PHE A 134 10.51 16.72 -5.01
C PHE A 134 9.98 15.29 -5.26
N ARG A 135 8.69 15.15 -5.54
CA ARG A 135 8.06 13.88 -5.96
C ARG A 135 7.74 13.83 -7.46
N SER A 136 8.09 14.86 -8.24
CA SER A 136 7.94 14.84 -9.70
C SER A 136 8.86 13.81 -10.34
N SER A 137 8.47 13.32 -11.51
CA SER A 137 9.23 12.29 -12.22
C SER A 137 10.64 12.74 -12.57
N ASP A 138 10.83 14.03 -12.95
CA ASP A 138 12.15 14.58 -13.24
C ASP A 138 13.05 14.59 -11.99
N LEU A 139 12.58 15.12 -10.86
CA LEU A 139 13.39 15.14 -9.64
C LEU A 139 13.61 13.73 -9.09
N ARG A 140 12.62 12.84 -9.18
CA ARG A 140 12.81 11.43 -8.81
C ARG A 140 13.92 10.77 -9.64
N TYR A 141 13.97 11.04 -10.93
CA TYR A 141 15.02 10.56 -11.80
C TYR A 141 16.41 11.13 -11.42
N GLN A 142 16.51 12.43 -11.21
CA GLN A 142 17.77 13.08 -10.78
C GLN A 142 18.24 12.51 -9.43
N ILE A 143 17.35 12.40 -8.44
CA ILE A 143 17.62 11.87 -7.10
C ILE A 143 18.05 10.40 -7.19
N GLY A 144 17.35 9.58 -7.98
CA GLY A 144 17.69 8.17 -8.18
C GLY A 144 19.12 7.97 -8.68
N LYS A 145 19.61 8.86 -9.54
CA LYS A 145 21.00 8.84 -10.03
C LYS A 145 22.05 9.10 -8.95
N THR A 146 21.67 9.69 -7.81
CA THR A 146 22.58 9.90 -6.68
C THR A 146 22.74 8.68 -5.80
N ALA A 147 21.89 7.64 -6.01
CA ALA A 147 21.91 6.41 -5.25
C ALA A 147 22.91 5.41 -5.82
N SER A 148 23.60 4.67 -4.97
CA SER A 148 24.54 3.61 -5.35
C SER A 148 24.43 2.42 -4.39
N GLY A 149 24.69 1.23 -4.90
CA GLY A 149 24.62 -0.04 -4.15
C GLY A 149 24.34 -1.24 -5.05
N VAL A 150 24.26 -2.43 -4.47
CA VAL A 150 23.97 -3.68 -5.19
C VAL A 150 22.70 -4.34 -4.64
N THR A 151 22.67 -4.65 -3.33
CA THR A 151 21.52 -5.23 -2.63
C THR A 151 20.75 -4.20 -1.83
N ARG A 152 21.41 -3.12 -1.46
CA ARG A 152 20.85 -1.96 -0.76
C ARG A 152 21.46 -0.70 -1.37
N PHE A 153 20.61 0.17 -1.84
CA PHE A 153 20.98 1.43 -2.46
C PHE A 153 20.97 2.54 -1.42
N ASN A 154 22.00 3.41 -1.45
CA ASN A 154 22.14 4.53 -0.53
C ASN A 154 22.31 5.82 -1.32
N VAL A 155 21.60 6.86 -0.91
CA VAL A 155 21.68 8.19 -1.49
C VAL A 155 22.94 8.91 -1.02
N SER A 156 23.70 9.49 -1.95
CA SER A 156 24.85 10.33 -1.67
C SER A 156 24.43 11.79 -1.48
N LYS A 157 24.50 12.32 -0.27
CA LYS A 157 24.23 13.75 0.00
C LYS A 157 25.11 14.68 -0.83
N LYS A 158 26.36 14.29 -1.09
CA LYS A 158 27.28 15.08 -1.93
C LYS A 158 26.81 15.16 -3.39
N LEU A 159 26.29 14.06 -3.94
CA LEU A 159 25.73 14.07 -5.29
C LEU A 159 24.38 14.79 -5.33
N MET A 160 23.61 14.76 -4.26
CA MET A 160 22.35 15.49 -4.13
C MET A 160 22.55 17.02 -4.24
N GLU A 161 23.73 17.57 -3.89
CA GLU A 161 24.05 18.99 -4.07
C GLU A 161 23.98 19.42 -5.53
N ASN A 162 24.18 18.48 -6.49
CA ASN A 162 24.11 18.75 -7.93
C ASN A 162 22.71 18.59 -8.53
N VAL A 163 21.72 18.14 -7.74
CA VAL A 163 20.33 18.05 -8.22
C VAL A 163 19.82 19.47 -8.47
N THR A 164 19.29 19.69 -9.67
CA THR A 164 18.83 20.99 -10.11
C THR A 164 17.31 21.09 -10.03
N ILE A 165 16.82 22.20 -9.45
CA ILE A 165 15.40 22.46 -9.30
C ILE A 165 14.99 23.76 -9.99
N PRO A 166 13.79 23.85 -10.59
CA PRO A 166 13.22 25.12 -11.05
C PRO A 166 12.72 25.95 -9.88
N LEU A 167 12.87 27.26 -9.98
CA LEU A 167 12.42 28.24 -8.99
C LEU A 167 11.44 29.23 -9.60
N PRO A 168 10.20 28.81 -9.92
CA PRO A 168 9.18 29.75 -10.40
C PRO A 168 8.82 30.75 -9.29
N PRO A 169 8.36 31.97 -9.62
CA PRO A 169 7.86 32.94 -8.65
C PRO A 169 6.78 32.36 -7.73
N LEU A 170 6.65 32.90 -6.52
CA LEU A 170 5.74 32.38 -5.49
C LEU A 170 4.28 32.36 -5.94
N GLU A 171 3.85 33.29 -6.79
CA GLU A 171 2.53 33.36 -7.36
C GLU A 171 2.24 32.15 -8.26
N VAL A 172 3.22 31.72 -9.05
CA VAL A 172 3.16 30.52 -9.90
C VAL A 172 3.18 29.26 -9.02
N GLN A 173 4.07 29.21 -8.02
CA GLN A 173 4.11 28.11 -7.06
C GLN A 173 2.76 27.94 -6.36
N SER A 174 2.16 29.03 -5.88
CA SER A 174 0.87 29.02 -5.18
C SER A 174 -0.28 28.52 -6.05
N GLU A 175 -0.32 28.91 -7.31
CA GLU A 175 -1.37 28.44 -8.23
C GLU A 175 -1.21 26.95 -8.57
N ILE A 176 0.04 26.47 -8.74
CA ILE A 176 0.31 25.04 -8.94
C ILE A 176 -0.10 24.23 -7.70
N VAL A 177 0.23 24.70 -6.49
CA VAL A 177 -0.21 24.08 -5.24
C VAL A 177 -1.73 24.00 -5.18
N ARG A 178 -2.43 25.09 -5.45
CA ARG A 178 -3.89 25.12 -5.45
C ARG A 178 -4.51 24.06 -6.37
N ILE A 179 -3.94 23.87 -7.57
CA ILE A 179 -4.42 22.87 -8.52
C ILE A 179 -4.13 21.46 -8.03
N LEU A 180 -2.90 21.19 -7.58
CA LEU A 180 -2.45 19.85 -7.19
C LEU A 180 -3.07 19.39 -5.87
N ASP A 181 -3.26 20.30 -4.91
CA ASP A 181 -3.88 19.99 -3.63
C ASP A 181 -5.34 19.56 -3.79
N ASN A 182 -6.10 20.16 -4.72
CA ASN A 182 -7.44 19.70 -5.04
C ASN A 182 -7.49 18.22 -5.48
N PHE A 183 -6.48 17.74 -6.24
CA PHE A 183 -6.41 16.33 -6.62
C PHE A 183 -6.08 15.42 -5.43
N THR A 184 -5.18 15.86 -4.55
CA THR A 184 -4.80 15.08 -3.36
C THR A 184 -5.92 15.01 -2.34
N GLU A 185 -6.65 16.10 -2.13
CA GLU A 185 -7.82 16.19 -1.25
C GLU A 185 -8.92 15.22 -1.71
N LEU A 186 -9.31 15.30 -3.00
CA LEU A 186 -10.30 14.38 -3.57
C LEU A 186 -9.88 12.91 -3.42
N THR A 187 -8.61 12.60 -3.65
CA THR A 187 -8.10 11.24 -3.48
C THR A 187 -8.16 10.79 -2.02
N ALA A 188 -7.88 11.69 -1.08
CA ALA A 188 -7.97 11.42 0.36
C ALA A 188 -9.43 11.18 0.79
N GLU A 189 -10.38 11.97 0.30
CA GLU A 189 -11.81 11.79 0.54
C GLU A 189 -12.31 10.43 0.03
N LEU A 190 -11.98 10.06 -1.21
CA LEU A 190 -12.34 8.75 -1.77
C LEU A 190 -11.73 7.59 -0.99
N THR A 191 -10.50 7.76 -0.49
CA THR A 191 -9.83 6.74 0.33
C THR A 191 -10.49 6.60 1.71
N ALA A 192 -10.91 7.71 2.31
CA ALA A 192 -11.66 7.71 3.56
C ALA A 192 -13.04 7.05 3.37
N GLU A 193 -13.74 7.38 2.27
CA GLU A 193 -15.01 6.75 1.91
C GLU A 193 -14.85 5.24 1.72
N LEU A 194 -13.84 4.79 0.97
CA LEU A 194 -13.55 3.36 0.80
C LEU A 194 -13.33 2.65 2.13
N THR A 195 -12.59 3.30 3.04
CA THR A 195 -12.33 2.76 4.39
C THR A 195 -13.62 2.65 5.21
N ALA A 196 -14.48 3.66 5.14
CA ALA A 196 -15.78 3.64 5.81
C ALA A 196 -16.70 2.55 5.23
N ARG A 197 -16.75 2.42 3.89
CA ARG A 197 -17.54 1.38 3.22
C ARG A 197 -17.05 -0.03 3.53
N LYS A 198 -15.74 -0.25 3.65
CA LYS A 198 -15.18 -1.55 4.07
C LYS A 198 -15.62 -1.91 5.49
N LYS A 199 -15.61 -0.95 6.42
CA LYS A 199 -16.11 -1.17 7.79
C LYS A 199 -17.61 -1.45 7.81
N GLN A 200 -18.38 -0.71 7.03
CA GLN A 200 -19.82 -0.95 6.89
C GLN A 200 -20.07 -2.34 6.31
N TYR A 201 -19.36 -2.73 5.24
CA TYR A 201 -19.46 -4.06 4.66
C TYR A 201 -19.19 -5.17 5.70
N GLU A 202 -18.13 -5.04 6.51
CA GLU A 202 -17.83 -6.02 7.56
C GLU A 202 -18.99 -6.14 8.55
N TYR A 203 -19.55 -5.01 9.01
CA TYR A 203 -20.69 -4.98 9.89
C TYR A 203 -21.94 -5.60 9.27
N ASP A 204 -22.29 -5.23 8.05
CA ASP A 204 -23.46 -5.75 7.34
C ASP A 204 -23.33 -7.24 7.04
N ARG A 205 -22.13 -7.70 6.63
CA ARG A 205 -21.82 -9.13 6.46
C ARG A 205 -22.09 -9.91 7.76
N ASP A 206 -21.56 -9.44 8.88
CA ASP A 206 -21.67 -10.14 10.13
C ASP A 206 -23.13 -10.17 10.63
N ASN A 207 -23.88 -9.10 10.39
CA ASN A 207 -25.33 -9.08 10.67
C ASN A 207 -26.11 -10.04 9.78
N LEU A 208 -25.84 -10.04 8.47
CA LEU A 208 -26.52 -10.94 7.50
C LEU A 208 -26.22 -12.41 7.75
N LEU A 209 -25.07 -12.72 8.34
CA LEU A 209 -24.66 -14.08 8.71
C LEU A 209 -25.07 -14.48 10.13
N THR A 210 -25.72 -13.58 10.87
CA THR A 210 -26.25 -13.85 12.21
C THR A 210 -27.70 -14.28 12.10
N PHE A 211 -28.03 -15.43 12.64
CA PHE A 211 -29.38 -15.99 12.65
C PHE A 211 -29.85 -16.24 14.08
N ASP A 212 -31.16 -16.29 14.25
CA ASP A 212 -31.75 -16.74 15.50
C ASP A 212 -31.53 -18.24 15.75
N ALA A 213 -31.84 -18.70 16.97
CA ALA A 213 -31.61 -20.07 17.39
C ALA A 213 -32.48 -21.11 16.66
N THR A 214 -33.40 -20.69 15.77
CA THR A 214 -34.28 -21.60 15.03
C THR A 214 -33.58 -22.24 13.83
N ILE A 215 -32.51 -21.61 13.33
CA ILE A 215 -31.75 -22.13 12.19
C ILE A 215 -30.76 -23.19 12.69
N LYS A 216 -30.65 -24.25 11.91
CA LYS A 216 -29.79 -25.40 12.20
C LYS A 216 -28.32 -24.97 12.37
N GLN A 217 -27.72 -25.37 13.47
CA GLN A 217 -26.29 -25.25 13.70
C GLN A 217 -25.60 -26.61 13.47
N VAL A 218 -24.47 -26.59 12.78
CA VAL A 218 -23.67 -27.78 12.45
C VAL A 218 -22.19 -27.49 12.68
N ARG A 219 -21.38 -28.53 12.84
CA ARG A 219 -19.93 -28.39 12.77
C ARG A 219 -19.51 -28.22 11.33
N LEU A 220 -18.47 -27.42 11.08
CA LEU A 220 -17.92 -27.26 9.74
C LEU A 220 -17.53 -28.62 9.14
N GLY A 221 -16.92 -29.51 9.95
CA GLY A 221 -16.57 -30.85 9.53
C GLY A 221 -17.73 -31.71 9.03
N ASP A 222 -18.95 -31.50 9.55
CA ASP A 222 -20.15 -32.31 9.19
C ASP A 222 -20.64 -32.00 7.77
N ILE A 223 -20.24 -30.89 7.17
CA ILE A 223 -20.62 -30.48 5.81
C ILE A 223 -19.45 -30.53 4.82
N CYS A 224 -18.27 -30.99 5.25
CA CYS A 224 -17.09 -31.10 4.42
C CYS A 224 -16.84 -32.54 3.97
N SER A 225 -16.41 -32.71 2.73
CA SER A 225 -15.82 -33.96 2.25
C SER A 225 -14.36 -34.10 2.58
N VAL A 226 -13.63 -32.93 2.67
CA VAL A 226 -12.22 -32.88 3.02
C VAL A 226 -11.94 -31.67 3.91
N ILE A 227 -11.26 -31.91 5.04
CA ILE A 227 -10.53 -30.88 5.78
C ILE A 227 -9.12 -31.41 6.01
N THR A 228 -8.16 -30.86 5.30
CA THR A 228 -6.74 -31.24 5.37
C THR A 228 -5.84 -30.01 5.30
N LYS A 229 -4.55 -30.18 5.35
CA LYS A 229 -3.58 -29.09 5.13
C LYS A 229 -2.65 -29.43 3.98
N GLY A 230 -2.10 -28.39 3.36
CA GLY A 230 -1.12 -28.54 2.32
C GLY A 230 0.20 -29.17 2.79
N THR A 231 1.08 -29.39 1.84
CA THR A 231 2.42 -29.96 2.05
C THR A 231 3.44 -29.10 1.34
N THR A 232 4.54 -28.76 2.01
CA THR A 232 5.62 -27.95 1.39
C THR A 232 6.50 -28.84 0.53
N PRO A 233 6.71 -28.51 -0.78
CA PRO A 233 7.59 -29.27 -1.66
C PRO A 233 9.05 -29.08 -1.26
N LYS A 234 9.93 -29.99 -1.73
CA LYS A 234 11.37 -29.90 -1.52
C LYS A 234 12.02 -28.76 -2.33
N SER A 235 11.48 -28.51 -3.51
CA SER A 235 11.96 -27.47 -4.44
C SER A 235 10.80 -26.88 -5.25
N TYR A 236 11.03 -25.70 -5.81
CA TYR A 236 10.12 -25.03 -6.71
C TYR A 236 10.73 -24.93 -8.10
N THR A 237 9.88 -24.86 -9.11
CA THR A 237 10.26 -24.69 -10.52
C THR A 237 9.86 -23.30 -11.01
N LYS A 238 10.37 -22.89 -12.17
CA LYS A 238 9.98 -21.62 -12.80
C LYS A 238 8.60 -21.68 -13.49
N THR A 239 8.21 -22.86 -13.93
CA THR A 239 6.95 -23.16 -14.61
C THR A 239 6.48 -24.56 -14.24
N GLY A 240 5.21 -24.87 -14.43
CA GLY A 240 4.64 -26.19 -14.15
C GLY A 240 3.28 -26.10 -13.49
N VAL A 241 3.00 -26.99 -12.55
CA VAL A 241 1.76 -27.03 -11.78
C VAL A 241 1.75 -25.89 -10.75
N SER A 242 0.64 -25.17 -10.68
CA SER A 242 0.47 -24.04 -9.77
C SER A 242 0.63 -24.44 -8.30
N PHE A 243 1.30 -23.57 -7.53
CA PHE A 243 1.48 -23.79 -6.10
C PHE A 243 1.09 -22.53 -5.33
N VAL A 244 0.00 -22.63 -4.57
CA VAL A 244 -0.60 -21.51 -3.84
C VAL A 244 0.06 -21.37 -2.47
N LYS A 245 0.52 -20.15 -2.16
CA LYS A 245 0.99 -19.73 -0.84
C LYS A 245 0.15 -18.56 -0.35
N THR A 246 0.26 -18.21 0.92
CA THR A 246 -0.49 -17.10 1.52
C THR A 246 -0.23 -15.75 0.84
N GLU A 247 0.97 -15.56 0.27
CA GLU A 247 1.37 -14.34 -0.46
C GLU A 247 0.58 -14.15 -1.76
N ALA A 248 -0.01 -15.24 -2.29
CA ALA A 248 -0.86 -15.16 -3.47
C ALA A 248 -2.30 -14.68 -3.15
N PHE A 249 -2.65 -14.49 -1.88
CA PHE A 249 -3.98 -14.00 -1.51
C PHE A 249 -4.06 -12.47 -1.66
N ASP A 250 -5.11 -12.02 -2.34
CA ASP A 250 -5.58 -10.65 -2.37
C ASP A 250 -7.07 -10.62 -2.01
N GLY A 251 -7.36 -10.23 -0.77
CA GLY A 251 -8.69 -10.40 -0.19
C GLY A 251 -9.12 -11.87 -0.20
N THR A 252 -10.19 -12.17 -0.93
CA THR A 252 -10.77 -13.52 -1.10
C THR A 252 -10.29 -14.24 -2.37
N ARG A 253 -9.47 -13.57 -3.17
CA ARG A 253 -9.00 -14.06 -4.48
C ARG A 253 -7.57 -14.58 -4.39
N ILE A 254 -7.21 -15.45 -5.32
CA ILE A 254 -5.85 -15.91 -5.55
C ILE A 254 -5.34 -15.23 -6.81
N VAL A 255 -4.21 -14.51 -6.67
CA VAL A 255 -3.58 -13.73 -7.75
C VAL A 255 -2.63 -14.64 -8.53
N PRO A 256 -2.88 -14.92 -9.83
CA PRO A 256 -2.07 -15.85 -10.62
C PRO A 256 -0.60 -15.45 -10.73
N GLU A 257 -0.31 -14.15 -10.80
CA GLU A 257 1.05 -13.60 -10.93
C GLU A 257 1.92 -13.84 -9.69
N LYS A 258 1.31 -14.18 -8.56
CA LYS A 258 1.98 -14.45 -7.28
C LYS A 258 2.12 -15.94 -6.98
N LEU A 259 1.74 -16.82 -7.92
CA LEU A 259 1.88 -18.25 -7.78
C LEU A 259 3.35 -18.69 -7.86
N SER A 260 3.68 -19.72 -7.11
CA SER A 260 4.88 -20.53 -7.33
C SER A 260 4.51 -21.74 -8.19
N TYR A 261 5.51 -22.54 -8.60
CA TYR A 261 5.27 -23.71 -9.42
C TYR A 261 6.06 -24.91 -8.91
N VAL A 262 5.54 -26.11 -9.21
CA VAL A 262 6.19 -27.40 -8.96
C VAL A 262 6.11 -28.26 -10.23
N ASP A 263 6.96 -29.27 -10.31
CA ASP A 263 6.91 -30.23 -11.40
C ASP A 263 5.74 -31.23 -11.25
N GLU A 264 5.35 -31.86 -12.35
CA GLU A 264 4.21 -32.80 -12.43
C GLU A 264 4.42 -34.04 -11.54
N GLU A 265 5.66 -34.54 -11.45
CA GLU A 265 5.97 -35.70 -10.61
C GLU A 265 5.76 -35.35 -9.12
N THR A 266 6.27 -34.20 -8.68
CA THR A 266 6.06 -33.71 -7.30
C THR A 266 4.58 -33.51 -7.01
N HIS A 267 3.78 -32.96 -7.96
CA HIS A 267 2.34 -32.78 -7.84
C HIS A 267 1.61 -34.09 -7.59
N THR A 268 1.85 -35.10 -8.44
CA THR A 268 1.10 -36.37 -8.42
C THR A 268 1.54 -37.34 -7.35
N THR A 269 2.80 -37.24 -6.87
CA THR A 269 3.37 -38.16 -5.88
C THR A 269 3.43 -37.54 -4.48
N PHE A 270 4.40 -36.64 -4.25
CA PHE A 270 4.68 -36.09 -2.93
C PHE A 270 3.56 -35.17 -2.41
N LEU A 271 2.95 -34.38 -3.29
CA LEU A 271 1.91 -33.41 -2.97
C LEU A 271 0.48 -33.93 -3.17
N ARG A 272 0.29 -35.23 -3.45
CA ARG A 272 -1.03 -35.84 -3.75
C ARG A 272 -2.13 -35.53 -2.72
N ARG A 273 -1.76 -35.29 -1.45
CA ARG A 273 -2.73 -34.94 -0.39
C ARG A 273 -3.15 -33.49 -0.37
N SER A 274 -2.43 -32.64 -1.09
CA SER A 274 -2.67 -31.21 -1.18
C SER A 274 -3.09 -30.76 -2.58
N ILE A 275 -3.59 -31.70 -3.39
CA ILE A 275 -4.17 -31.38 -4.70
C ILE A 275 -5.48 -30.61 -4.47
N LEU A 276 -5.54 -29.45 -5.10
CA LEU A 276 -6.69 -28.54 -5.01
C LEU A 276 -7.72 -28.86 -6.07
N GLU A 277 -8.97 -28.62 -5.73
CA GLU A 277 -10.11 -28.66 -6.65
C GLU A 277 -10.76 -27.27 -6.74
N GLU A 278 -11.53 -27.05 -7.79
CA GLU A 278 -12.33 -25.82 -7.93
C GLU A 278 -13.29 -25.68 -6.75
N ASN A 279 -13.39 -24.45 -6.25
CA ASN A 279 -14.19 -24.08 -5.07
C ASN A 279 -13.69 -24.63 -3.72
N ASP A 280 -12.49 -25.20 -3.65
CA ASP A 280 -11.85 -25.41 -2.36
C ASP A 280 -11.63 -24.06 -1.66
N ILE A 281 -11.90 -24.02 -0.37
CA ILE A 281 -11.61 -22.86 0.45
C ILE A 281 -10.25 -23.07 1.14
N LEU A 282 -9.30 -22.18 0.87
CA LEU A 282 -8.01 -22.18 1.53
C LEU A 282 -8.03 -21.23 2.72
N VAL A 283 -7.66 -21.70 3.89
CA VAL A 283 -7.61 -20.91 5.14
C VAL A 283 -6.20 -20.90 5.68
N THR A 284 -5.66 -19.72 5.95
CA THR A 284 -4.35 -19.58 6.63
C THR A 284 -4.49 -20.04 8.07
N ILE A 285 -3.75 -21.09 8.45
CA ILE A 285 -3.81 -21.71 9.78
C ILE A 285 -2.58 -21.42 10.63
N ALA A 286 -1.55 -20.79 10.09
CA ALA A 286 -0.31 -20.45 10.82
C ALA A 286 0.28 -19.12 10.32
N GLY A 287 0.97 -18.41 11.22
CA GLY A 287 1.68 -17.16 10.92
C GLY A 287 0.84 -15.90 11.15
N ALA A 288 1.40 -14.75 10.76
CA ALA A 288 0.81 -13.42 11.02
C ALA A 288 -0.54 -13.18 10.30
N THR A 289 -0.86 -13.98 9.28
CA THR A 289 -2.07 -13.84 8.47
C THR A 289 -3.14 -14.88 8.75
N ILE A 290 -3.06 -15.53 9.93
CA ILE A 290 -4.01 -16.57 10.35
C ILE A 290 -5.47 -16.10 10.22
N GLY A 291 -6.33 -16.96 9.68
CA GLY A 291 -7.74 -16.68 9.43
C GLY A 291 -8.04 -16.03 8.08
N LYS A 292 -7.03 -15.59 7.30
CA LYS A 292 -7.28 -15.21 5.91
C LYS A 292 -7.73 -16.43 5.11
N CYS A 293 -8.71 -16.24 4.24
CA CYS A 293 -9.19 -17.30 3.37
C CYS A 293 -9.42 -16.80 1.94
N ALA A 294 -9.22 -17.71 0.98
CA ALA A 294 -9.47 -17.47 -0.43
C ALA A 294 -10.06 -18.73 -1.07
N MET A 295 -10.82 -18.54 -2.15
CA MET A 295 -11.41 -19.65 -2.91
C MET A 295 -10.52 -20.00 -4.11
N VAL A 296 -10.38 -21.29 -4.37
CA VAL A 296 -9.61 -21.82 -5.50
C VAL A 296 -10.43 -21.68 -6.78
N PRO A 297 -10.01 -20.83 -7.73
CA PRO A 297 -10.68 -20.69 -9.01
C PRO A 297 -10.20 -21.77 -9.98
N LYS A 298 -10.99 -22.04 -10.99
CA LYS A 298 -10.71 -23.06 -12.01
C LYS A 298 -9.43 -22.78 -12.82
N GLU A 299 -9.14 -21.52 -13.05
CA GLU A 299 -8.08 -21.05 -13.95
C GLU A 299 -6.66 -21.38 -13.47
N ILE A 300 -6.48 -21.61 -12.16
CA ILE A 300 -5.16 -21.94 -11.61
C ILE A 300 -4.91 -23.45 -11.49
N LEU A 301 -5.91 -24.28 -11.82
CA LEU A 301 -5.79 -25.72 -11.74
C LEU A 301 -5.06 -26.34 -12.94
N PRO A 302 -4.27 -27.41 -12.75
CA PRO A 302 -4.02 -28.14 -11.49
C PRO A 302 -3.17 -27.34 -10.53
N ALA A 303 -3.40 -27.52 -9.21
CA ALA A 303 -2.70 -26.77 -8.18
C ALA A 303 -2.51 -27.55 -6.86
N ASN A 304 -1.53 -27.10 -6.07
CA ASN A 304 -1.28 -27.56 -4.71
C ASN A 304 -1.10 -26.37 -3.75
N THR A 305 -0.99 -26.66 -2.45
CA THR A 305 -0.69 -25.64 -1.43
C THR A 305 0.22 -26.16 -0.34
N ASN A 306 0.76 -25.22 0.47
CA ASN A 306 1.68 -25.52 1.56
C ASN A 306 0.98 -25.81 2.90
N GLN A 307 1.75 -26.19 3.89
CA GLN A 307 1.27 -26.55 5.24
C GLN A 307 0.71 -25.40 6.07
N ALA A 308 0.92 -24.14 5.65
CA ALA A 308 0.35 -22.97 6.32
C ALA A 308 -1.12 -22.73 5.94
N LEU A 309 -1.62 -23.45 4.90
CA LEU A 309 -2.97 -23.38 4.41
C LEU A 309 -3.73 -24.69 4.69
N ALA A 310 -4.90 -24.57 5.31
CA ALA A 310 -5.89 -25.67 5.33
C ALA A 310 -6.71 -25.64 4.05
N ILE A 311 -7.08 -26.83 3.58
CA ILE A 311 -7.97 -27.06 2.44
C ILE A 311 -9.30 -27.52 2.99
N ILE A 312 -10.35 -26.77 2.70
CA ILE A 312 -11.74 -27.08 3.09
C ILE A 312 -12.52 -27.33 1.80
N ARG A 313 -12.94 -28.55 1.58
CA ARG A 313 -13.77 -28.98 0.45
C ARG A 313 -15.14 -29.38 0.96
N LEU A 314 -16.17 -28.72 0.49
CA LEU A 314 -17.54 -28.99 0.93
C LEU A 314 -18.12 -30.24 0.26
N ALA A 315 -18.99 -30.95 0.96
CA ALA A 315 -19.89 -31.91 0.38
C ALA A 315 -20.95 -31.19 -0.47
N LYS A 316 -21.53 -31.90 -1.45
CA LYS A 316 -22.58 -31.35 -2.31
C LYS A 316 -23.78 -30.84 -1.48
N GLY A 317 -24.41 -29.78 -1.98
CA GLY A 317 -25.61 -29.20 -1.36
C GLY A 317 -25.35 -28.02 -0.43
N ASN A 318 -24.12 -27.53 -0.36
CA ASN A 318 -23.74 -26.33 0.40
C ASN A 318 -23.01 -25.32 -0.51
N SER A 319 -23.17 -24.05 -0.24
CA SER A 319 -22.48 -23.00 -0.99
C SER A 319 -21.06 -22.75 -0.43
N PRO A 320 -19.99 -22.98 -1.23
CA PRO A 320 -18.63 -22.69 -0.78
C PRO A 320 -18.41 -21.21 -0.43
N LYS A 321 -18.99 -20.30 -1.21
CA LYS A 321 -18.89 -18.86 -0.93
C LYS A 321 -19.57 -18.47 0.38
N TYR A 322 -20.73 -19.04 0.70
CA TYR A 322 -21.41 -18.82 1.97
C TYR A 322 -20.50 -19.22 3.15
N VAL A 323 -19.90 -20.40 3.07
CA VAL A 323 -18.98 -20.88 4.12
C VAL A 323 -17.73 -20.02 4.18
N MET A 324 -17.20 -19.56 3.06
CA MET A 324 -16.07 -18.64 3.03
C MET A 324 -16.40 -17.33 3.76
N TYR A 325 -17.58 -16.73 3.56
CA TYR A 325 -18.01 -15.54 4.28
C TYR A 325 -18.14 -15.77 5.79
N LEU A 326 -18.65 -16.96 6.22
CA LEU A 326 -18.66 -17.33 7.63
C LEU A 326 -17.26 -17.43 8.23
N LEU A 327 -16.30 -17.98 7.49
CA LEU A 327 -14.90 -18.07 7.93
C LEU A 327 -14.20 -16.72 8.02
N GLN A 328 -14.70 -15.69 7.34
CA GLN A 328 -14.21 -14.31 7.41
C GLN A 328 -14.94 -13.46 8.46
N SER A 329 -16.07 -13.94 8.98
CA SER A 329 -16.93 -13.20 9.91
C SER A 329 -16.30 -13.04 11.30
N ASP A 330 -16.86 -12.12 12.07
CA ASP A 330 -16.50 -11.94 13.48
C ASP A 330 -16.72 -13.18 14.32
N LEU A 331 -17.67 -14.04 13.93
CA LEU A 331 -17.89 -15.32 14.60
C LEU A 331 -16.61 -16.19 14.57
N MET A 332 -15.96 -16.29 13.41
CA MET A 332 -14.70 -17.02 13.28
C MET A 332 -13.56 -16.31 13.99
N LYS A 333 -13.47 -14.99 13.90
CA LYS A 333 -12.46 -14.19 14.59
C LYS A 333 -12.54 -14.41 16.12
N GLN A 334 -13.74 -14.34 16.70
CA GLN A 334 -13.96 -14.60 18.12
C GLN A 334 -13.65 -16.06 18.52
N TYR A 335 -14.01 -17.01 17.64
CA TYR A 335 -13.68 -18.42 17.85
C TYR A 335 -12.15 -18.62 17.91
N MET A 336 -11.42 -18.06 16.96
CA MET A 336 -9.96 -18.11 16.93
C MET A 336 -9.34 -17.48 18.17
N GLN A 337 -9.79 -16.29 18.57
CA GLN A 337 -9.30 -15.60 19.78
C GLN A 337 -9.46 -16.45 21.05
N LYS A 338 -10.57 -17.19 21.16
CA LYS A 338 -10.81 -18.10 22.28
C LYS A 338 -9.90 -19.35 22.24
N LYS A 339 -9.59 -19.86 21.05
CA LYS A 339 -8.84 -21.14 20.87
C LYS A 339 -7.32 -20.97 20.79
N ILE A 340 -6.83 -19.79 20.42
CA ILE A 340 -5.39 -19.53 20.15
C ILE A 340 -4.72 -18.80 21.34
N LYS A 341 -5.40 -18.56 22.45
CA LYS A 341 -4.86 -17.86 23.64
C LYS A 341 -3.61 -18.57 24.19
N GLY A 342 -2.51 -17.79 24.35
CA GLY A 342 -1.31 -18.22 25.09
C GLY A 342 -0.17 -18.83 24.26
N SER A 343 -0.24 -18.81 22.93
CA SER A 343 0.86 -19.28 22.07
C SER A 343 1.69 -18.10 21.52
N ALA A 344 3.01 -18.20 21.60
CA ALA A 344 3.95 -17.26 21.00
C ALA A 344 3.84 -17.24 19.44
N GLN A 345 3.35 -18.33 18.84
CA GLN A 345 2.98 -18.40 17.43
C GLN A 345 1.52 -18.85 17.32
N PRO A 346 0.60 -17.99 16.87
CA PRO A 346 -0.79 -18.36 16.63
C PRO A 346 -0.87 -19.52 15.62
N ASN A 347 -1.59 -20.59 15.97
CA ASN A 347 -1.82 -21.73 15.09
C ASN A 347 -3.23 -22.28 15.30
N LEU A 348 -3.97 -22.43 14.21
CA LEU A 348 -5.30 -23.05 14.16
C LEU A 348 -5.15 -24.48 13.62
N ASN A 349 -5.46 -25.49 14.42
CA ASN A 349 -5.35 -26.87 13.96
C ASN A 349 -6.61 -27.36 13.25
N LEU A 350 -6.46 -28.46 12.48
CA LEU A 350 -7.56 -29.02 11.69
C LEU A 350 -8.76 -29.46 12.52
N LYS A 351 -8.52 -29.94 13.77
CA LYS A 351 -9.60 -30.32 14.68
C LYS A 351 -10.43 -29.09 15.08
N GLN A 352 -9.78 -27.98 15.36
CA GLN A 352 -10.47 -26.73 15.65
C GLN A 352 -11.29 -26.23 14.46
N LEU A 353 -10.79 -26.38 13.23
CA LEU A 353 -11.59 -26.09 12.03
C LEU A 353 -12.79 -27.02 11.90
N ASN A 354 -12.60 -28.32 12.10
CA ASN A 354 -13.69 -29.31 12.12
C ASN A 354 -14.78 -28.97 13.13
N ASP A 355 -14.37 -28.59 14.35
CA ASP A 355 -15.27 -28.32 15.48
C ASP A 355 -15.90 -26.92 15.45
N PHE A 356 -15.56 -26.08 14.48
CA PHE A 356 -16.16 -24.76 14.31
C PHE A 356 -17.66 -24.87 14.01
N ILE A 357 -18.49 -24.28 14.86
CA ILE A 357 -19.95 -24.30 14.73
C ILE A 357 -20.40 -23.19 13.81
N ILE A 358 -21.13 -23.54 12.79
CA ILE A 358 -21.70 -22.61 11.80
C ILE A 358 -23.22 -22.75 11.76
N THR A 359 -23.90 -21.66 11.45
CA THR A 359 -25.32 -21.66 11.15
C THR A 359 -25.53 -21.99 9.67
N LEU A 360 -26.36 -22.96 9.39
CA LEU A 360 -26.58 -23.50 8.05
C LEU A 360 -28.04 -23.36 7.61
N PRO A 361 -28.43 -22.23 7.01
CA PRO A 361 -29.75 -22.05 6.41
C PRO A 361 -29.91 -22.89 5.13
N PRO A 362 -31.12 -23.03 4.60
CA PRO A 362 -31.35 -23.69 3.32
C PRO A 362 -30.50 -23.13 2.19
N LEU A 363 -30.09 -23.96 1.21
CA LEU A 363 -29.17 -23.54 0.13
C LEU A 363 -29.65 -22.30 -0.61
N SER A 364 -30.94 -22.17 -0.87
CA SER A 364 -31.52 -20.98 -1.52
C SER A 364 -31.31 -19.67 -0.74
N VAL A 365 -31.27 -19.77 0.59
CA VAL A 365 -30.95 -18.62 1.47
C VAL A 365 -29.46 -18.33 1.44
N GLN A 366 -28.61 -19.38 1.49
CA GLN A 366 -27.16 -19.22 1.34
C GLN A 366 -26.82 -18.48 0.03
N GLU A 367 -27.40 -18.91 -1.10
CA GLU A 367 -27.16 -18.30 -2.42
C GLU A 367 -27.62 -16.84 -2.48
N ARG A 368 -28.78 -16.51 -1.89
CA ARG A 368 -29.23 -15.11 -1.81
C ARG A 368 -28.29 -14.24 -1.00
N LEU A 369 -27.78 -14.73 0.14
CA LEU A 369 -26.81 -14.02 0.96
C LEU A 369 -25.50 -13.83 0.21
N VAL A 370 -25.02 -14.85 -0.47
CA VAL A 370 -23.82 -14.77 -1.32
C VAL A 370 -23.99 -13.69 -2.38
N HIS A 371 -25.12 -13.67 -3.09
CA HIS A 371 -25.37 -12.64 -4.11
C HIS A 371 -25.31 -11.21 -3.55
N VAL A 372 -25.89 -10.98 -2.39
CA VAL A 372 -25.84 -9.66 -1.72
C VAL A 372 -24.41 -9.31 -1.32
N LEU A 373 -23.70 -10.25 -0.68
CA LEU A 373 -22.32 -10.02 -0.18
C LEU A 373 -21.33 -9.86 -1.34
N ASP A 374 -21.47 -10.61 -2.43
CA ASP A 374 -20.65 -10.48 -3.64
C ASP A 374 -20.76 -9.06 -4.24
N ASN A 375 -21.99 -8.51 -4.29
CA ASN A 375 -22.20 -7.14 -4.79
C ASN A 375 -21.52 -6.09 -3.89
N PHE A 376 -21.61 -6.24 -2.58
CA PHE A 376 -20.92 -5.33 -1.64
C PHE A 376 -19.39 -5.47 -1.73
N GLU A 377 -18.88 -6.70 -1.81
CA GLU A 377 -17.45 -6.95 -1.94
C GLU A 377 -16.89 -6.33 -3.23
N ALA A 378 -17.60 -6.46 -4.36
CA ALA A 378 -17.19 -5.90 -5.64
C ALA A 378 -17.02 -4.37 -5.55
N ILE A 379 -17.95 -3.65 -4.91
CA ILE A 379 -17.87 -2.19 -4.73
C ILE A 379 -16.63 -1.78 -3.91
N CYS A 380 -16.22 -2.62 -2.95
CA CYS A 380 -15.14 -2.30 -2.01
C CYS A 380 -13.76 -2.80 -2.44
N SER A 381 -13.66 -3.77 -3.35
CA SER A 381 -12.40 -4.48 -3.64
C SER A 381 -12.08 -4.64 -5.12
N ASP A 382 -13.03 -4.42 -6.04
CA ASP A 382 -12.73 -4.58 -7.47
C ASP A 382 -11.90 -3.39 -7.99
N LEU A 383 -10.70 -3.69 -8.52
CA LEU A 383 -9.79 -2.71 -9.09
C LEU A 383 -10.25 -2.17 -10.48
N ASN A 384 -11.27 -2.79 -11.08
CA ASN A 384 -11.78 -2.38 -12.38
C ASN A 384 -13.07 -1.54 -12.26
N ILE A 385 -13.75 -1.61 -11.11
CA ILE A 385 -15.01 -0.90 -10.86
C ILE A 385 -15.03 -0.32 -9.42
N GLY A 386 -15.87 0.66 -9.21
CA GLY A 386 -16.08 1.24 -7.88
C GLY A 386 -14.94 2.14 -7.39
N LEU A 387 -14.90 2.36 -6.07
CA LEU A 387 -13.98 3.30 -5.42
C LEU A 387 -12.49 2.96 -5.63
N PRO A 388 -12.02 1.70 -5.56
CA PRO A 388 -10.61 1.40 -5.79
C PRO A 388 -10.14 1.79 -7.20
N ALA A 389 -10.94 1.53 -8.23
CA ALA A 389 -10.65 1.93 -9.61
C ALA A 389 -10.59 3.45 -9.76
N GLU A 390 -11.51 4.17 -9.13
CA GLU A 390 -11.52 5.64 -9.16
C GLU A 390 -10.31 6.22 -8.44
N ILE A 391 -9.96 5.71 -7.27
CA ILE A 391 -8.76 6.13 -6.53
C ILE A 391 -7.51 5.95 -7.39
N GLU A 392 -7.33 4.79 -8.02
CA GLU A 392 -6.18 4.53 -8.90
C GLU A 392 -6.15 5.48 -10.10
N ALA A 393 -7.30 5.71 -10.73
CA ALA A 393 -7.42 6.64 -11.85
C ALA A 393 -7.06 8.07 -11.42
N ARG A 394 -7.50 8.52 -10.24
CA ARG A 394 -7.17 9.85 -9.69
C ARG A 394 -5.69 9.99 -9.34
N GLN A 395 -5.07 8.94 -8.81
CA GLN A 395 -3.63 8.93 -8.54
C GLN A 395 -2.81 9.04 -9.83
N LYS A 396 -3.18 8.31 -10.88
CA LYS A 396 -2.56 8.44 -12.21
C LYS A 396 -2.75 9.83 -12.82
N GLN A 397 -3.95 10.38 -12.68
CA GLN A 397 -4.29 11.73 -13.12
C GLN A 397 -3.47 12.79 -12.37
N TYR A 398 -3.38 12.69 -11.05
CA TYR A 398 -2.53 13.56 -10.24
C TYR A 398 -1.06 13.51 -10.69
N ALA A 399 -0.49 12.31 -10.86
CA ALA A 399 0.90 12.17 -11.27
C ALA A 399 1.15 12.82 -12.65
N PHE A 400 0.24 12.62 -13.59
CA PHE A 400 0.30 13.25 -14.92
C PHE A 400 0.24 14.79 -14.84
N TYR A 401 -0.76 15.34 -14.13
CA TYR A 401 -0.91 16.79 -14.02
C TYR A 401 0.22 17.44 -13.21
N ARG A 402 0.70 16.79 -12.15
CA ARG A 402 1.87 17.25 -11.40
C ARG A 402 3.05 17.45 -12.34
N ASP A 403 3.42 16.42 -13.09
CA ASP A 403 4.58 16.48 -13.97
C ASP A 403 4.36 17.47 -15.14
N ALA A 404 3.13 17.53 -15.68
CA ALA A 404 2.78 18.49 -16.73
C ALA A 404 2.87 19.94 -16.26
N LEU A 405 2.29 20.27 -15.10
CA LEU A 405 2.30 21.62 -14.54
C LEU A 405 3.71 22.08 -14.14
N LEU A 406 4.48 21.19 -13.52
CA LEU A 406 5.86 21.49 -13.12
C LEU A 406 6.78 21.69 -14.34
N THR A 407 6.63 20.86 -15.39
CA THR A 407 7.38 21.06 -16.64
C THR A 407 6.98 22.36 -17.33
N TYR A 408 5.67 22.66 -17.36
CA TYR A 408 5.20 23.92 -17.93
C TYR A 408 5.72 25.14 -17.17
N ALA A 409 5.69 25.10 -15.85
CA ALA A 409 6.28 26.16 -15.02
C ALA A 409 7.78 26.29 -15.25
N ALA A 410 8.52 25.17 -15.46
CA ALA A 410 9.95 25.19 -15.66
C ALA A 410 10.37 25.67 -17.05
N THR A 411 9.60 25.36 -18.10
CA THR A 411 10.03 25.50 -19.50
C THR A 411 9.17 26.44 -20.33
N GLY A 412 8.00 26.83 -19.83
CA GLY A 412 6.98 27.54 -20.63
C GLY A 412 6.34 26.72 -21.75
N LYS A 413 6.67 25.40 -21.84
CA LYS A 413 6.13 24.48 -22.87
C LYS A 413 5.13 23.52 -22.26
N THR A 414 3.95 23.42 -22.86
CA THR A 414 2.94 22.47 -22.44
C THR A 414 3.17 21.09 -23.04
N ILE A 415 3.20 20.05 -22.21
CA ILE A 415 3.21 18.65 -22.67
C ILE A 415 1.92 18.29 -23.45
N LEU A 416 0.85 19.07 -23.27
CA LEU A 416 -0.45 18.86 -23.91
C LEU A 416 -0.47 19.21 -25.41
N THR A 417 0.37 20.15 -25.86
CA THR A 417 0.43 20.58 -27.27
C THR A 417 1.07 19.51 -28.19
N ASP A 418 2.06 18.76 -27.70
CA ASP A 418 2.74 17.75 -28.54
C ASP A 418 1.84 16.55 -28.83
N ARG A 419 0.97 16.15 -27.90
CA ARG A 419 0.03 15.01 -28.12
C ARG A 419 -1.18 15.36 -28.98
N GLN A 420 -1.60 16.61 -29.04
CA GLN A 420 -2.65 17.04 -29.96
C GLN A 420 -2.14 17.15 -31.39
N THR A 421 -0.90 17.57 -31.56
CA THR A 421 -0.23 17.64 -32.88
C THR A 421 -0.02 16.25 -33.47
N ASP A 422 0.40 15.26 -32.66
CA ASP A 422 0.58 13.88 -33.11
C ASP A 422 -0.75 13.18 -33.45
N ARG A 423 -1.85 13.49 -32.76
CA ARG A 423 -3.18 12.97 -33.11
C ARG A 423 -3.75 13.59 -34.36
N GLN A 424 -3.50 14.88 -34.63
CA GLN A 424 -3.91 15.52 -35.88
C GLN A 424 -3.09 15.04 -37.08
N THR A 425 -1.80 14.79 -36.91
CA THR A 425 -0.92 14.24 -37.99
C THR A 425 -1.29 12.78 -38.28
N SER A 426 -1.69 12.00 -37.28
CA SER A 426 -2.10 10.58 -37.45
C SER A 426 -3.53 10.43 -38.03
N LEU A 427 -4.35 11.50 -38.04
CA LEU A 427 -5.67 11.52 -38.69
C LEU A 427 -5.66 12.09 -40.10
N MET A 428 -4.52 12.62 -40.54
CA MET A 428 -4.29 13.15 -41.91
C MET A 428 -3.35 12.30 -42.74
N ALA A 429 -2.81 11.20 -42.20
CA ALA A 429 -2.02 10.17 -42.90
C ALA A 429 -2.82 8.85 -42.96
#